data_109b66a70133de3ca1110d479a59c178
#
_entry.id   109b66a70133de3ca1110d479a59c178
#
_cell.length_a   1.000
_cell.length_b   1.000
_cell.length_c   1.000
_cell.angle_alpha   90.00
_cell.angle_beta   90.00
_cell.angle_gamma   90.00
#
_symmetry.space_group_name_H-M   'P 1'
#
loop_
_entity.id
_entity.type
_entity.pdbx_description
1 polymer ?
#
loop_
_entity_poly.entity_id
_entity_poly.type
_entity_poly.pdbx_seq_one_letter_code
_entity_poly.pdbx_strand_id
1 'polypeptide(L)'
;MKQNNTADIIIIGGGIIGCSIAYNLANQGAKNVVVLEKGELCSGGTAKSCAITRSHYSIEANVHHAVESVKIFENFDDMVGGDPRFTCTGQLVLGQEKHRPVMERVFCTQNKYGSETQTLTPAEAAKLHP
;
A
#
# COMPACT_ATOMS: atom_id res chain seq x y z
N MET A 1 20.38 7.55 36.88
CA MET A 1 20.69 6.77 35.69
C MET A 1 21.01 7.75 34.55
N LYS A 2 22.19 7.70 33.95
CA LYS A 2 22.46 8.49 32.72
C LYS A 2 21.58 7.93 31.62
N GLN A 3 20.63 8.71 31.13
CA GLN A 3 19.90 8.40 29.90
C GLN A 3 20.94 8.35 28.78
N ASN A 4 21.08 7.17 28.18
CA ASN A 4 21.95 7.01 27.02
C ASN A 4 21.18 7.56 25.80
N ASN A 5 21.46 8.81 25.41
CA ASN A 5 20.81 9.49 24.29
C ASN A 5 21.45 9.07 22.94
N THR A 6 21.72 7.78 22.77
CA THR A 6 22.28 7.22 21.54
C THR A 6 21.28 6.24 20.95
N ALA A 7 21.16 6.26 19.63
CA ALA A 7 20.40 5.29 18.87
C ALA A 7 21.27 4.74 17.74
N ASP A 8 21.06 3.46 17.38
CA ASP A 8 21.75 2.85 16.24
C ASP A 8 21.08 3.27 14.94
N ILE A 9 19.75 3.43 14.97
CA ILE A 9 18.95 3.87 13.83
C ILE A 9 17.93 4.91 14.32
N ILE A 10 17.87 6.03 13.60
CA ILE A 10 16.87 7.08 13.84
C ILE A 10 15.97 7.19 12.59
N ILE A 11 14.65 7.08 12.80
CA ILE A 11 13.63 7.29 11.80
C ILE A 11 12.95 8.62 12.07
N ILE A 12 12.95 9.53 11.10
CA ILE A 12 12.31 10.83 11.22
C ILE A 12 10.93 10.78 10.58
N GLY A 13 9.90 10.95 11.39
CA GLY A 13 8.50 10.91 11.01
C GLY A 13 7.79 9.61 11.40
N GLY A 14 6.74 9.74 12.21
CA GLY A 14 5.88 8.65 12.71
C GLY A 14 4.61 8.46 11.88
N GLY A 15 4.68 8.64 10.56
CA GLY A 15 3.61 8.27 9.63
C GLY A 15 3.68 6.78 9.28
N ILE A 16 2.77 6.31 8.39
CA ILE A 16 2.72 4.89 7.99
C ILE A 16 4.07 4.37 7.47
N ILE A 17 4.82 5.18 6.73
CA ILE A 17 6.14 4.78 6.21
C ILE A 17 7.13 4.60 7.35
N GLY A 18 7.24 5.56 8.26
CA GLY A 18 8.18 5.47 9.38
C GLY A 18 7.84 4.34 10.35
N CYS A 19 6.56 4.13 10.64
CA CYS A 19 6.09 3.02 11.46
C CYS A 19 6.38 1.68 10.79
N SER A 20 6.13 1.54 9.48
CA SER A 20 6.42 0.32 8.73
C SER A 20 7.93 0.01 8.71
N ILE A 21 8.78 1.02 8.52
CA ILE A 21 10.24 0.85 8.56
C ILE A 21 10.67 0.38 9.95
N ALA A 22 10.18 1.02 11.01
CA ALA A 22 10.51 0.65 12.39
C ALA A 22 10.11 -0.79 12.71
N TYR A 23 8.89 -1.18 12.30
CA TYR A 23 8.38 -2.54 12.47
C TYR A 23 9.26 -3.56 11.76
N ASN A 24 9.56 -3.35 10.49
CA ASN A 24 10.37 -4.28 9.71
C ASN A 24 11.82 -4.37 10.22
N LEU A 25 12.40 -3.26 10.66
CA LEU A 25 13.73 -3.27 11.28
C LEU A 25 13.74 -4.09 12.58
N ALA A 26 12.71 -3.93 13.43
CA ALA A 26 12.58 -4.70 14.65
C ALA A 26 12.42 -6.20 14.36
N ASN A 27 11.61 -6.57 13.38
CA ASN A 27 11.43 -7.95 12.95
C ASN A 27 12.72 -8.57 12.38
N GLN A 28 13.59 -7.77 11.79
CA GLN A 28 14.91 -8.20 11.32
C GLN A 28 15.98 -8.22 12.44
N GLY A 29 15.58 -7.93 13.69
CA GLY A 29 16.46 -7.97 14.84
C GLY A 29 17.28 -6.71 15.07
N ALA A 30 16.99 -5.60 14.37
CA ALA A 30 17.63 -4.32 14.66
C ALA A 30 17.29 -3.87 16.10
N LYS A 31 18.30 -3.38 16.81
CA LYS A 31 18.17 -2.91 18.18
C LYS A 31 18.29 -1.40 18.23
N ASN A 32 17.82 -0.81 19.31
CA ASN A 32 17.97 0.61 19.58
C ASN A 32 17.50 1.50 18.41
N VAL A 33 16.34 1.15 17.82
CA VAL A 33 15.66 1.92 16.78
C VAL A 33 14.77 2.96 17.44
N VAL A 34 14.93 4.24 17.05
CA VAL A 34 14.14 5.35 17.60
C VAL A 34 13.38 6.03 16.48
N VAL A 35 12.08 6.22 16.70
CA VAL A 35 11.22 7.02 15.81
C VAL A 35 11.04 8.39 16.44
N LEU A 36 11.39 9.44 15.69
CA LEU A 36 11.18 10.83 16.09
C LEU A 36 9.98 11.39 15.33
N GLU A 37 8.94 11.77 16.07
CA GLU A 37 7.76 12.43 15.52
C GLU A 37 7.55 13.77 16.25
N LYS A 38 7.31 14.84 15.50
CA LYS A 38 7.11 16.18 16.06
C LYS A 38 5.71 16.44 16.61
N GLY A 39 4.76 15.60 16.25
CA GLY A 39 3.36 15.69 16.66
C GLY A 39 2.86 14.33 17.15
N GLU A 40 1.63 14.03 16.86
CA GLU A 40 1.06 12.70 17.13
C GLU A 40 1.37 11.74 15.97
N LEU A 41 1.46 10.45 16.28
CA LEU A 41 1.67 9.43 15.27
C LEU A 41 0.59 9.52 14.18
N CYS A 42 1.02 9.40 12.95
CA CYS A 42 0.17 9.45 11.76
C CYS A 42 -0.56 10.79 11.50
N SER A 43 -0.36 11.83 12.30
CA SER A 43 -1.07 13.13 12.17
C SER A 43 -0.75 13.92 10.88
N GLY A 44 0.29 13.54 10.15
CA GLY A 44 0.72 14.17 8.90
C GLY A 44 -0.04 13.69 7.67
N GLY A 45 0.69 13.35 6.61
CA GLY A 45 0.15 12.86 5.32
C GLY A 45 -0.71 11.60 5.48
N THR A 46 -0.39 10.74 6.42
CA THR A 46 -1.13 9.49 6.68
C THR A 46 -2.58 9.76 7.08
N ALA A 47 -2.83 10.64 8.04
CA ALA A 47 -4.21 10.99 8.45
C ALA A 47 -4.98 11.80 7.40
N LYS A 48 -4.28 12.42 6.44
CA LYS A 48 -4.88 13.20 5.36
C LYS A 48 -5.13 12.38 4.09
N SER A 49 -4.73 11.10 4.09
CA SER A 49 -4.97 10.17 3.00
C SER A 49 -6.41 9.69 3.01
N CYS A 50 -6.99 9.45 1.83
CA CYS A 50 -8.28 8.76 1.70
C CYS A 50 -8.17 7.24 1.91
N ALA A 51 -6.99 6.73 2.24
CA ALA A 51 -6.71 5.31 2.52
C ALA A 51 -7.14 4.34 1.39
N ILE A 52 -7.12 4.80 0.14
CA ILE A 52 -7.39 3.94 -1.01
C ILE A 52 -6.11 3.23 -1.42
N THR A 53 -6.09 1.91 -1.27
CA THR A 53 -5.01 1.05 -1.76
C THR A 53 -5.43 0.43 -3.09
N ARG A 54 -4.60 0.56 -4.13
CA ARG A 54 -4.91 0.06 -5.47
C ARG A 54 -3.63 -0.37 -6.18
N SER A 55 -3.75 -1.32 -7.11
CA SER A 55 -2.64 -1.79 -7.96
C SER A 55 -2.59 -1.10 -9.34
N HIS A 56 -3.54 -0.22 -9.65
CA HIS A 56 -3.65 0.44 -10.96
C HIS A 56 -2.63 1.58 -11.11
N TYR A 57 -1.43 1.22 -11.58
CA TYR A 57 -0.34 2.14 -11.90
C TYR A 57 0.25 1.80 -13.27
N SER A 58 0.82 2.81 -13.97
CA SER A 58 1.49 2.65 -15.26
C SER A 58 2.98 2.33 -15.14
N ILE A 59 3.59 2.56 -13.97
CA ILE A 59 5.00 2.28 -13.69
C ILE A 59 5.09 0.93 -13.01
N GLU A 60 5.86 0.02 -13.61
CA GLU A 60 5.99 -1.38 -13.18
C GLU A 60 6.41 -1.53 -11.71
N ALA A 61 7.39 -0.74 -11.26
CA ALA A 61 7.83 -0.76 -9.86
C ALA A 61 6.69 -0.40 -8.90
N ASN A 62 5.85 0.57 -9.26
CA ASN A 62 4.71 0.97 -8.44
C ASN A 62 3.62 -0.11 -8.40
N VAL A 63 3.40 -0.83 -9.52
CA VAL A 63 2.49 -1.97 -9.57
C VAL A 63 2.96 -3.05 -8.60
N HIS A 64 4.24 -3.42 -8.67
CA HIS A 64 4.82 -4.43 -7.79
C HIS A 64 4.65 -4.06 -6.32
N HIS A 65 5.08 -2.86 -5.92
CA HIS A 65 4.94 -2.40 -4.54
C HIS A 65 3.48 -2.34 -4.07
N ALA A 66 2.57 -1.93 -4.94
CA ALA A 66 1.15 -1.84 -4.61
C ALA A 66 0.53 -3.23 -4.41
N VAL A 67 0.83 -4.19 -5.28
CA VAL A 67 0.35 -5.57 -5.15
C VAL A 67 0.87 -6.22 -3.86
N GLU A 68 2.16 -6.06 -3.55
CA GLU A 68 2.72 -6.56 -2.29
C GLU A 68 2.07 -5.88 -1.07
N SER A 69 1.77 -4.58 -1.16
CA SER A 69 1.06 -3.88 -0.09
C SER A 69 -0.36 -4.39 0.11
N VAL A 70 -1.10 -4.70 -0.97
CA VAL A 70 -2.44 -5.28 -0.88
C VAL A 70 -2.38 -6.64 -0.17
N LYS A 71 -1.44 -7.51 -0.53
CA LYS A 71 -1.23 -8.81 0.13
C LYS A 71 -0.99 -8.67 1.64
N ILE A 72 -0.23 -7.64 2.05
CA ILE A 72 0.00 -7.35 3.47
C ILE A 72 -1.31 -6.94 4.15
N PHE A 73 -2.11 -6.09 3.52
CA PHE A 73 -3.39 -5.67 4.09
C PHE A 73 -4.41 -6.82 4.18
N GLU A 74 -4.45 -7.73 3.20
CA GLU A 74 -5.33 -8.90 3.18
C GLU A 74 -4.93 -9.94 4.25
N ASN A 75 -3.66 -10.02 4.60
CA ASN A 75 -3.12 -10.95 5.59
C ASN A 75 -2.56 -10.23 6.82
N PHE A 76 -3.09 -9.05 7.15
CA PHE A 76 -2.49 -8.15 8.12
C PHE A 76 -2.43 -8.76 9.54
N ASP A 77 -3.46 -9.48 9.95
CA ASP A 77 -3.49 -10.09 11.29
C ASP A 77 -2.37 -11.12 11.47
N ASP A 78 -2.15 -11.96 10.48
CA ASP A 78 -1.08 -12.97 10.49
C ASP A 78 0.33 -12.36 10.37
N MET A 79 0.48 -11.31 9.57
CA MET A 79 1.79 -10.73 9.24
C MET A 79 2.25 -9.65 10.21
N VAL A 80 1.32 -8.86 10.73
CA VAL A 80 1.60 -7.67 11.55
C VAL A 80 0.91 -7.75 12.91
N GLY A 81 -0.29 -8.32 12.94
CA GLY A 81 -1.18 -8.39 14.08
C GLY A 81 -2.24 -7.27 14.10
N GLY A 82 -3.44 -7.63 14.49
CA GLY A 82 -4.58 -6.73 14.59
C GLY A 82 -5.35 -6.53 13.28
N ASP A 83 -6.38 -5.71 13.32
CA ASP A 83 -7.30 -5.47 12.20
C ASP A 83 -7.01 -4.11 11.54
N PRO A 84 -6.54 -4.07 10.28
CA PRO A 84 -6.31 -2.82 9.54
C PRO A 84 -7.61 -2.18 9.05
N ARG A 85 -8.77 -2.81 9.25
CA ARG A 85 -10.07 -2.46 8.67
C ARG A 85 -10.03 -2.34 7.13
N PHE A 86 -9.21 -3.19 6.52
CA PHE A 86 -9.10 -3.24 5.06
C PHE A 86 -10.29 -4.00 4.47
N THR A 87 -10.92 -3.39 3.47
CA THR A 87 -12.03 -4.01 2.73
C THR A 87 -11.68 -4.04 1.25
N CYS A 88 -11.62 -5.23 0.68
CA CYS A 88 -11.40 -5.41 -0.76
C CYS A 88 -12.72 -5.15 -1.51
N THR A 89 -12.87 -3.94 -2.06
CA THR A 89 -14.07 -3.53 -2.82
C THR A 89 -13.92 -3.69 -4.32
N GLY A 90 -12.71 -3.99 -4.79
CA GLY A 90 -12.37 -3.93 -6.21
C GLY A 90 -12.28 -2.50 -6.75
N GLN A 91 -11.92 -2.36 -8.00
CA GLN A 91 -11.84 -1.08 -8.71
C GLN A 91 -12.30 -1.25 -10.15
N LEU A 92 -13.26 -0.43 -10.58
CA LEU A 92 -13.64 -0.31 -11.97
C LEU A 92 -12.96 0.91 -12.61
N VAL A 93 -12.21 0.68 -13.70
CA VAL A 93 -11.53 1.73 -14.45
C VAL A 93 -12.20 1.88 -15.81
N LEU A 94 -12.75 3.06 -16.08
CA LEU A 94 -13.39 3.38 -17.33
C LEU A 94 -12.43 4.11 -18.26
N GLY A 95 -12.41 3.74 -19.53
CA GLY A 95 -11.59 4.38 -20.55
C GLY A 95 -12.33 4.51 -21.88
N GLN A 96 -11.87 5.44 -22.71
CA GLN A 96 -12.33 5.55 -24.09
C GLN A 96 -11.58 4.55 -24.98
N GLU A 97 -12.19 4.12 -26.07
CA GLU A 97 -11.58 3.15 -27.01
C GLU A 97 -10.18 3.54 -27.47
N LYS A 98 -9.92 4.82 -27.70
CA LYS A 98 -8.58 5.32 -28.07
C LYS A 98 -7.49 5.02 -27.02
N HIS A 99 -7.86 4.76 -25.77
CA HIS A 99 -6.94 4.48 -24.67
C HIS A 99 -6.70 2.96 -24.47
N ARG A 100 -7.45 2.11 -25.20
CA ARG A 100 -7.36 0.64 -25.08
C ARG A 100 -5.92 0.12 -25.12
N PRO A 101 -5.05 0.48 -26.08
CA PRO A 101 -3.69 -0.07 -26.14
C PRO A 101 -2.83 0.26 -24.92
N VAL A 102 -3.07 1.42 -24.30
CA VAL A 102 -2.37 1.83 -23.07
C VAL A 102 -2.91 1.05 -21.88
N MET A 103 -4.23 0.91 -21.78
CA MET A 103 -4.88 0.16 -20.69
C MET A 103 -4.48 -1.32 -20.71
N GLU A 104 -4.46 -1.95 -21.87
CA GLU A 104 -4.04 -3.35 -22.03
C GLU A 104 -2.59 -3.57 -21.55
N ARG A 105 -1.67 -2.66 -21.87
CA ARG A 105 -0.29 -2.73 -21.35
C ARG A 105 -0.24 -2.62 -19.84
N VAL A 106 -1.03 -1.71 -19.27
CA VAL A 106 -1.13 -1.55 -17.81
C VAL A 106 -1.68 -2.83 -17.17
N PHE A 107 -2.72 -3.41 -17.75
CA PHE A 107 -3.33 -4.67 -17.27
C PHE A 107 -2.37 -5.85 -17.35
N CYS A 108 -1.63 -5.97 -18.47
CA CYS A 108 -0.58 -6.99 -18.58
C CYS A 108 0.46 -6.85 -17.47
N THR A 109 0.89 -5.62 -17.17
CA THR A 109 1.85 -5.36 -16.09
C THR A 109 1.25 -5.71 -14.73
N GLN A 110 0.01 -5.35 -14.46
CA GLN A 110 -0.69 -5.68 -13.21
C GLN A 110 -0.80 -7.20 -13.02
N ASN A 111 -1.24 -7.93 -14.04
CA ASN A 111 -1.41 -9.37 -13.99
C ASN A 111 -0.06 -10.12 -13.85
N LYS A 112 1.02 -9.57 -14.40
CA LYS A 112 2.39 -10.10 -14.21
C LYS A 112 2.77 -10.15 -12.73
N TYR A 113 2.28 -9.22 -11.91
CA TYR A 113 2.53 -9.15 -10.47
C TYR A 113 1.42 -9.76 -9.62
N GLY A 114 0.40 -10.39 -10.24
CA GLY A 114 -0.65 -11.11 -9.54
C GLY A 114 -1.88 -10.27 -9.16
N SER A 115 -2.07 -9.10 -9.82
CA SER A 115 -3.34 -8.39 -9.75
C SER A 115 -4.32 -9.03 -10.73
N GLU A 116 -5.44 -9.50 -10.26
CA GLU A 116 -6.48 -10.16 -11.09
C GLU A 116 -7.29 -9.15 -11.91
N THR A 117 -6.60 -8.39 -12.77
CA THR A 117 -7.22 -7.37 -13.61
C THR A 117 -7.76 -8.00 -14.89
N GLN A 118 -9.02 -7.70 -15.22
CA GLN A 118 -9.68 -8.19 -16.43
C GLN A 118 -10.35 -7.04 -17.20
N THR A 119 -10.50 -7.22 -18.50
CA THR A 119 -11.26 -6.30 -19.36
C THR A 119 -12.71 -6.72 -19.40
N LEU A 120 -13.61 -5.77 -19.18
CA LEU A 120 -15.05 -5.98 -19.22
C LEU A 120 -15.68 -5.21 -20.39
N THR A 121 -16.72 -5.74 -20.96
CA THR A 121 -17.61 -4.99 -21.84
C THR A 121 -18.50 -4.03 -21.01
N PRO A 122 -19.08 -2.98 -21.63
CA PRO A 122 -20.03 -2.12 -20.92
C PRO A 122 -21.20 -2.87 -20.29
N ALA A 123 -21.67 -3.93 -20.96
CA ALA A 123 -22.78 -4.76 -20.46
C ALA A 123 -22.39 -5.60 -19.22
N GLU A 124 -21.16 -6.08 -19.18
CA GLU A 124 -20.61 -6.79 -18.00
C GLU A 124 -20.37 -5.82 -16.85
N ALA A 125 -19.78 -4.66 -17.14
CA ALA A 125 -19.58 -3.63 -16.12
C ALA A 125 -20.89 -3.15 -15.48
N ALA A 126 -21.96 -2.96 -16.27
CA ALA A 126 -23.28 -2.58 -15.80
C ALA A 126 -23.95 -3.64 -14.91
N LYS A 127 -23.55 -4.91 -15.01
CA LYS A 127 -24.05 -5.96 -14.10
C LYS A 127 -23.36 -5.93 -12.74
N LEU A 128 -22.12 -5.47 -12.69
CA LEU A 128 -21.35 -5.35 -11.45
C LEU A 128 -21.73 -4.08 -10.67
N HIS A 129 -22.03 -3.01 -11.40
CA HIS A 129 -22.41 -1.69 -10.85
C HIS A 129 -23.61 -1.16 -11.63
N PRO A 130 -24.84 -1.59 -11.26
CA PRO A 130 -26.07 -1.16 -11.90
C PRO A 130 -26.41 0.34 -11.67
#